data_58be799830dd4acd53c85c886a313921
#
_entry.id   58be799830dd4acd53c85c886a313921
#
_cell.length_a   1.000
_cell.length_b   1.000
_cell.length_c   1.000
_cell.angle_alpha   90.00
_cell.angle_beta   90.00
_cell.angle_gamma   90.00
#
_symmetry.space_group_name_H-M   'P 1'
#
loop_
_entity.id
_entity.type
_entity.pdbx_description
1 polymer ?
#
loop_
_entity_poly.entity_id
_entity_poly.type
_entity_poly.pdbx_seq_one_letter_code
_entity_poly.pdbx_strand_id
1 'polypeptide(L)'
;MTRAHGGTTVWLASYPKSGNTWFRAVHAAWRTGTQTQLNHLDVEGTFAGTAWREQIDAELGIVSSLFTDDEISAVRPRVAEIIDARSTGPHLRKTHQAYELGPLGEPVVSGAATRCALYFVRDPRDVAVSFAHHLQRSHASVVQLMADTDGVIGPDAQGGAGVVREHLNTWSEHVRGWLDEAPFPVLSVRYEDCTTDPVGVFGSALRFAGLDPDEGDVAGAVASARFDRLQSQEAGAGFRERPVGMKQFFRRGVAGGWRDELAPALAEQIATDHQSMMGRLGY
;
A
#
# COMPACT_ATOMS: atom_id res chain seq x y z
N MET A 1 27.14 6.04 -20.62
CA MET A 1 27.16 5.42 -19.28
C MET A 1 25.84 4.68 -19.12
N THR A 2 25.85 3.38 -19.33
CA THR A 2 24.69 2.50 -19.08
C THR A 2 24.45 2.47 -17.58
N ARG A 3 23.30 2.96 -17.11
CA ARG A 3 22.84 2.75 -15.72
C ARG A 3 22.83 1.24 -15.45
N ALA A 4 23.62 0.79 -14.50
CA ALA A 4 23.49 -0.54 -13.96
C ALA A 4 22.05 -0.69 -13.44
N HIS A 5 21.38 -1.75 -13.86
CA HIS A 5 20.02 -2.19 -13.65
C HIS A 5 19.33 -1.68 -12.38
N GLY A 6 18.27 -0.88 -12.56
CA GLY A 6 17.26 -0.58 -11.56
C GLY A 6 16.98 0.93 -11.42
N GLY A 7 15.71 1.30 -11.53
CA GLY A 7 15.22 2.62 -11.20
C GLY A 7 15.43 2.96 -9.72
N THR A 8 14.93 4.10 -9.31
CA THR A 8 15.03 4.60 -7.93
C THR A 8 13.74 4.39 -7.13
N THR A 9 12.62 4.10 -7.81
CA THR A 9 11.32 3.90 -7.16
C THR A 9 11.28 2.61 -6.34
N VAL A 10 10.92 2.75 -5.08
CA VAL A 10 10.61 1.65 -4.16
C VAL A 10 9.11 1.65 -3.91
N TRP A 11 8.41 0.64 -4.41
CA TRP A 11 6.97 0.56 -4.20
C TRP A 11 6.63 0.05 -2.81
N LEU A 12 5.74 0.74 -2.13
CA LEU A 12 5.03 0.27 -0.95
C LEU A 12 3.69 -0.29 -1.43
N ALA A 13 3.71 -1.51 -1.91
CA ALA A 13 2.55 -2.15 -2.50
C ALA A 13 1.80 -2.98 -1.47
N SER A 14 0.50 -3.03 -1.57
CA SER A 14 -0.33 -3.87 -0.70
C SER A 14 -1.77 -3.95 -1.20
N TYR A 15 -2.42 -5.07 -0.97
CA TYR A 15 -3.87 -5.02 -0.86
C TYR A 15 -4.26 -4.06 0.28
N PRO A 16 -5.36 -3.28 0.18
CA PRO A 16 -5.72 -2.32 1.23
C PRO A 16 -5.75 -2.95 2.62
N LYS A 17 -5.37 -2.18 3.66
CA LYS A 17 -5.43 -2.58 5.08
C LYS A 17 -4.43 -3.65 5.53
N SER A 18 -3.36 -3.87 4.81
CA SER A 18 -2.30 -4.84 5.12
C SER A 18 -1.10 -4.28 5.90
N GLY A 19 -1.18 -3.07 6.45
CA GLY A 19 -0.12 -2.51 7.33
C GLY A 19 0.77 -1.43 6.71
N ASN A 20 0.55 -1.06 5.45
CA ASN A 20 1.31 -0.04 4.72
C ASN A 20 1.48 1.27 5.51
N THR A 21 0.41 1.79 6.13
CA THR A 21 0.46 3.02 6.93
C THR A 21 1.38 2.91 8.14
N TRP A 22 1.50 1.73 8.77
CA TRP A 22 2.40 1.53 9.89
C TRP A 22 3.86 1.62 9.48
N PHE A 23 4.24 0.93 8.39
CA PHE A 23 5.59 1.08 7.83
C PHE A 23 5.92 2.53 7.47
N ARG A 24 4.98 3.26 6.84
CA ARG A 24 5.16 4.67 6.51
C ARG A 24 5.39 5.53 7.75
N ALA A 25 4.69 5.25 8.84
CA ALA A 25 4.88 5.93 10.11
C ALA A 25 6.27 5.66 10.72
N VAL A 26 6.74 4.41 10.66
CA VAL A 26 8.11 4.04 11.08
C VAL A 26 9.15 4.71 10.17
N HIS A 27 8.98 4.62 8.85
CA HIS A 27 9.90 5.26 7.90
C HIS A 27 10.00 6.78 8.12
N ALA A 28 8.87 7.46 8.30
CA ALA A 28 8.86 8.90 8.55
C ALA A 28 9.62 9.28 9.84
N ALA A 29 9.41 8.52 10.92
CA ALA A 29 10.13 8.74 12.18
C ALA A 29 11.64 8.48 12.03
N TRP A 30 11.99 7.38 11.38
CA TRP A 30 13.39 7.04 11.09
C TRP A 30 14.07 8.10 10.24
N ARG A 31 13.42 8.53 9.16
CA ARG A 31 13.98 9.50 8.21
C ARG A 31 14.21 10.88 8.82
N THR A 32 13.32 11.30 9.70
CA THR A 32 13.40 12.62 10.35
C THR A 32 14.18 12.61 11.67
N GLY A 33 14.45 11.43 12.23
CA GLY A 33 15.04 11.30 13.57
C GLY A 33 14.14 11.87 14.69
N THR A 34 12.84 12.04 14.40
CA THR A 34 11.88 12.66 15.33
C THR A 34 10.73 11.71 15.65
N GLN A 35 9.85 12.12 16.56
CA GLN A 35 8.62 11.37 16.80
C GLN A 35 7.73 11.38 15.57
N THR A 36 7.08 10.23 15.29
CA THR A 36 6.07 10.13 14.22
C THR A 36 5.01 11.22 14.36
N GLN A 37 4.78 11.93 13.28
CA GLN A 37 3.67 12.88 13.15
C GLN A 37 2.67 12.30 12.14
N LEU A 38 1.52 11.85 12.59
CA LEU A 38 0.58 11.06 11.82
C LEU A 38 0.10 11.75 10.53
N ASN A 39 -0.01 13.08 10.54
CA ASN A 39 -0.42 13.86 9.37
C ASN A 39 0.75 14.31 8.46
N HIS A 40 1.98 13.89 8.78
CA HIS A 40 3.20 14.19 8.04
C HIS A 40 3.98 12.91 7.70
N LEU A 41 3.26 11.86 7.28
CA LEU A 41 3.88 10.59 6.87
C LEU A 41 4.55 10.70 5.51
N ASP A 42 4.19 11.70 4.73
CA ASP A 42 4.79 11.98 3.43
C ASP A 42 6.02 12.87 3.62
N VAL A 43 7.13 12.22 3.90
CA VAL A 43 8.42 12.90 4.01
C VAL A 43 9.00 13.06 2.61
N GLU A 44 9.32 14.29 2.21
CA GLU A 44 9.95 14.60 0.92
C GLU A 44 9.06 14.34 -0.32
N GLY A 45 7.73 14.38 -0.20
CA GLY A 45 6.83 14.10 -1.32
C GLY A 45 6.84 12.64 -1.79
N THR A 46 7.30 11.73 -0.92
CA THR A 46 7.56 10.33 -1.25
C THR A 46 6.30 9.49 -1.47
N PHE A 47 5.14 9.97 -1.00
CA PHE A 47 3.90 9.18 -1.11
C PHE A 47 2.89 9.75 -2.11
N ALA A 48 3.19 10.86 -2.77
CA ALA A 48 2.48 11.29 -3.95
C ALA A 48 2.73 10.24 -5.05
N GLY A 49 2.04 9.13 -4.96
CA GLY A 49 2.11 8.05 -5.94
C GLY A 49 1.42 8.47 -7.24
N THR A 50 1.61 7.69 -8.28
CA THR A 50 0.88 7.80 -9.56
C THR A 50 -0.64 7.65 -9.40
N ALA A 51 -1.16 7.57 -8.18
CA ALA A 51 -2.57 7.57 -7.84
C ALA A 51 -3.17 8.99 -7.71
N TRP A 52 -2.36 10.06 -7.76
CA TRP A 52 -2.86 11.42 -7.66
C TRP A 52 -2.88 12.10 -9.03
N ARG A 53 -4.06 12.57 -9.45
CA ARG A 53 -4.24 13.27 -10.73
C ARG A 53 -3.37 14.52 -10.82
N GLU A 54 -3.27 15.29 -9.74
CA GLU A 54 -2.43 16.48 -9.66
C GLU A 54 -0.97 16.20 -10.06
N GLN A 55 -0.43 15.06 -9.62
CA GLN A 55 0.93 14.69 -10.00
C GLN A 55 1.03 14.28 -11.48
N ILE A 56 0.05 13.54 -11.98
CA ILE A 56 -0.01 13.19 -13.42
C ILE A 56 -0.07 14.46 -14.26
N ASP A 57 -0.93 15.40 -13.88
CA ASP A 57 -1.11 16.69 -14.55
C ASP A 57 0.20 17.50 -14.56
N ALA A 58 0.85 17.58 -13.39
CA ALA A 58 2.11 18.34 -13.25
C ALA A 58 3.25 17.73 -14.07
N GLU A 59 3.37 16.40 -14.11
CA GLU A 59 4.46 15.72 -14.81
C GLU A 59 4.28 15.65 -16.32
N LEU A 60 3.05 15.57 -16.80
CA LEU A 60 2.74 15.44 -18.23
C LEU A 60 2.25 16.73 -18.87
N GLY A 61 1.92 17.77 -18.08
CA GLY A 61 1.35 19.03 -18.58
C GLY A 61 -0.05 18.84 -19.16
N ILE A 62 -0.85 17.94 -18.60
CA ILE A 62 -2.22 17.61 -19.06
C ILE A 62 -3.26 17.97 -18.01
N VAL A 63 -4.52 17.85 -18.39
CA VAL A 63 -5.67 17.95 -17.47
C VAL A 63 -6.32 16.56 -17.38
N SER A 64 -5.82 15.72 -16.46
CA SER A 64 -6.19 14.30 -16.37
C SER A 64 -7.67 14.05 -16.07
N SER A 65 -8.40 15.05 -15.57
CA SER A 65 -9.86 14.97 -15.41
C SER A 65 -10.64 14.82 -16.71
N LEU A 66 -10.01 15.08 -17.86
CA LEU A 66 -10.59 14.91 -19.20
C LEU A 66 -10.35 13.51 -19.77
N PHE A 67 -9.59 12.67 -19.08
CA PHE A 67 -9.20 11.33 -19.54
C PHE A 67 -9.98 10.25 -18.80
N THR A 68 -10.23 9.14 -19.50
CA THR A 68 -10.80 7.91 -18.93
C THR A 68 -9.80 7.25 -17.97
N ASP A 69 -10.28 6.33 -17.14
CA ASP A 69 -9.42 5.56 -16.23
C ASP A 69 -8.39 4.72 -17.01
N ASP A 70 -8.75 4.20 -18.19
CA ASP A 70 -7.86 3.44 -19.05
C ASP A 70 -6.73 4.31 -19.62
N GLU A 71 -7.05 5.51 -20.10
CA GLU A 71 -6.07 6.47 -20.58
C GLU A 71 -5.12 6.92 -19.47
N ILE A 72 -5.63 7.11 -18.25
CA ILE A 72 -4.81 7.41 -17.08
C ILE A 72 -3.92 6.21 -16.72
N SER A 73 -4.46 4.99 -16.72
CA SER A 73 -3.67 3.78 -16.46
C SER A 73 -2.52 3.62 -17.44
N ALA A 74 -2.76 3.92 -18.72
CA ALA A 74 -1.75 3.86 -19.78
C ALA A 74 -0.58 4.86 -19.61
N VAL A 75 -0.81 6.01 -18.99
CA VAL A 75 0.25 7.04 -18.82
C VAL A 75 0.98 6.94 -17.48
N ARG A 76 0.44 6.23 -16.48
CA ARG A 76 1.06 6.08 -15.15
C ARG A 76 2.50 5.56 -15.16
N PRO A 77 2.86 4.53 -15.96
CA PRO A 77 4.25 4.08 -16.06
C PRO A 77 5.20 5.20 -16.51
N ARG A 78 4.77 6.01 -17.46
CA ARG A 78 5.56 7.14 -17.95
C ARG A 78 5.80 8.22 -16.90
N VAL A 79 4.78 8.52 -16.10
CA VAL A 79 4.93 9.44 -14.95
C VAL A 79 5.99 8.92 -13.98
N ALA A 80 5.95 7.62 -13.65
CA ALA A 80 6.97 7.01 -12.78
C ALA A 80 8.39 7.15 -13.36
N GLU A 81 8.57 6.94 -14.67
CA GLU A 81 9.86 7.09 -15.35
C GLU A 81 10.39 8.52 -15.38
N ILE A 82 9.51 9.51 -15.60
CA ILE A 82 9.88 10.93 -15.56
C ILE A 82 10.40 11.31 -14.17
N ILE A 83 9.73 10.84 -13.12
CA ILE A 83 10.14 11.12 -11.75
C ILE A 83 11.43 10.38 -11.42
N ASP A 84 11.56 9.11 -11.80
CA ASP A 84 12.78 8.32 -11.62
C ASP A 84 14.00 9.00 -12.26
N ALA A 85 13.84 9.55 -13.46
CA ALA A 85 14.93 10.21 -14.18
C ALA A 85 15.51 11.43 -13.44
N ARG A 86 14.75 12.06 -12.55
CA ARG A 86 15.16 13.20 -11.74
C ARG A 86 15.63 12.81 -10.34
N SER A 87 15.35 11.58 -9.93
CA SER A 87 15.66 11.10 -8.58
C SER A 87 17.14 10.75 -8.43
N THR A 88 17.73 11.10 -7.30
CA THR A 88 19.16 10.85 -7.01
C THR A 88 19.37 9.62 -6.10
N GLY A 89 18.31 9.04 -5.55
CA GLY A 89 18.36 7.90 -4.66
C GLY A 89 16.99 7.23 -4.50
N PRO A 90 16.91 6.17 -3.69
CA PRO A 90 15.66 5.46 -3.44
C PRO A 90 14.57 6.40 -2.92
N HIS A 91 13.39 6.36 -3.55
CA HIS A 91 12.22 7.08 -3.08
C HIS A 91 11.02 6.13 -3.03
N LEU A 92 10.27 6.23 -1.96
CA LEU A 92 9.18 5.32 -1.67
C LEU A 92 7.87 5.83 -2.29
N ARG A 93 7.08 4.94 -2.88
CA ARG A 93 5.78 5.25 -3.47
C ARG A 93 4.73 4.25 -3.03
N LYS A 94 3.63 4.74 -2.48
CA LYS A 94 2.51 3.89 -2.09
C LYS A 94 1.64 3.55 -3.31
N THR A 95 1.18 2.29 -3.37
CA THR A 95 0.13 1.86 -4.29
C THR A 95 -0.70 0.72 -3.70
N HIS A 96 -1.98 0.69 -4.10
CA HIS A 96 -2.87 -0.46 -3.92
C HIS A 96 -3.24 -1.10 -5.26
N GLN A 97 -2.68 -0.60 -6.37
CA GLN A 97 -2.85 -1.17 -7.70
C GLN A 97 -2.29 -2.59 -7.75
N ALA A 98 -3.03 -3.53 -8.29
CA ALA A 98 -2.51 -4.84 -8.64
C ALA A 98 -1.36 -4.71 -9.63
N TYR A 99 -0.35 -5.59 -9.57
CA TYR A 99 0.65 -5.69 -10.63
C TYR A 99 0.04 -6.49 -11.79
N GLU A 100 -0.18 -5.82 -12.91
CA GLU A 100 -0.88 -6.37 -14.07
C GLU A 100 -0.55 -5.59 -15.34
N LEU A 101 -0.98 -6.09 -16.47
CA LEU A 101 -0.95 -5.35 -17.73
C LEU A 101 -2.13 -4.37 -17.81
N GLY A 102 -1.84 -3.15 -18.19
CA GLY A 102 -2.84 -2.14 -18.47
C GLY A 102 -3.50 -2.29 -19.85
N PRO A 103 -4.36 -1.32 -20.22
CA PRO A 103 -5.14 -1.38 -21.45
C PRO A 103 -4.33 -1.47 -22.75
N LEU A 104 -3.07 -1.03 -22.71
CA LEU A 104 -2.16 -1.09 -23.87
C LEU A 104 -1.26 -2.35 -23.88
N GLY A 105 -1.47 -3.29 -22.99
CA GLY A 105 -0.65 -4.49 -22.87
C GLY A 105 0.72 -4.26 -22.19
N GLU A 106 0.94 -3.07 -21.64
CA GLU A 106 2.14 -2.73 -20.86
C GLU A 106 1.82 -2.77 -19.35
N PRO A 107 2.79 -3.14 -18.50
CA PRO A 107 2.57 -3.13 -17.06
C PRO A 107 2.15 -1.75 -16.54
N VAL A 108 1.11 -1.68 -15.70
CA VAL A 108 0.66 -0.42 -15.05
C VAL A 108 1.70 0.16 -14.09
N VAL A 109 2.69 -0.64 -13.70
CA VAL A 109 3.85 -0.24 -12.90
C VAL A 109 5.10 -0.40 -13.72
N SER A 110 5.81 0.70 -14.01
CA SER A 110 7.03 0.68 -14.83
C SER A 110 8.15 -0.12 -14.15
N GLY A 111 8.59 -1.21 -14.79
CA GLY A 111 9.77 -1.96 -14.36
C GLY A 111 11.07 -1.15 -14.52
N ALA A 112 11.15 -0.28 -15.51
CA ALA A 112 12.32 0.55 -15.78
C ALA A 112 12.57 1.60 -14.68
N ALA A 113 11.50 2.18 -14.11
CA ALA A 113 11.59 3.13 -13.02
C ALA A 113 11.73 2.47 -11.63
N THR A 114 11.50 1.15 -11.54
CA THR A 114 11.41 0.44 -10.28
C THR A 114 12.74 -0.14 -9.83
N ARG A 115 13.14 0.17 -8.60
CA ARG A 115 14.25 -0.48 -7.90
C ARG A 115 13.81 -1.81 -7.29
N CYS A 116 12.73 -1.78 -6.51
CA CYS A 116 12.16 -2.94 -5.84
C CYS A 116 10.76 -2.62 -5.31
N ALA A 117 10.09 -3.61 -4.73
CA ALA A 117 8.86 -3.41 -3.99
C ALA A 117 8.90 -4.05 -2.61
N LEU A 118 8.30 -3.38 -1.63
CA LEU A 118 7.91 -3.92 -0.34
C LEU A 118 6.43 -4.25 -0.44
N TYR A 119 6.10 -5.53 -0.49
CA TYR A 119 4.72 -5.98 -0.60
C TYR A 119 4.16 -6.35 0.78
N PHE A 120 3.30 -5.49 1.32
CA PHE A 120 2.67 -5.73 2.62
C PHE A 120 1.48 -6.66 2.44
N VAL A 121 1.53 -7.80 3.12
CA VAL A 121 0.47 -8.82 3.11
C VAL A 121 -0.04 -9.07 4.52
N ARG A 122 -1.30 -9.46 4.64
CA ARG A 122 -1.99 -9.76 5.89
C ARG A 122 -3.04 -10.83 5.66
N ASP A 123 -3.39 -11.59 6.72
CA ASP A 123 -4.49 -12.55 6.70
C ASP A 123 -5.73 -11.90 6.06
N PRO A 124 -6.25 -12.45 4.94
CA PRO A 124 -7.37 -11.86 4.21
C PRO A 124 -8.64 -11.74 5.04
N ARG A 125 -8.81 -12.56 6.09
CA ARG A 125 -9.93 -12.46 7.02
C ARG A 125 -9.84 -11.19 7.89
N ASP A 126 -8.63 -10.85 8.35
CA ASP A 126 -8.37 -9.56 9.04
C ASP A 126 -8.46 -8.36 8.09
N VAL A 127 -8.03 -8.55 6.84
CA VAL A 127 -8.19 -7.54 5.79
C VAL A 127 -9.67 -7.25 5.57
N ALA A 128 -10.51 -8.28 5.41
CA ALA A 128 -11.95 -8.12 5.19
C ALA A 128 -12.62 -7.29 6.28
N VAL A 129 -12.34 -7.58 7.55
CA VAL A 129 -12.86 -6.82 8.70
C VAL A 129 -12.36 -5.37 8.66
N SER A 130 -11.05 -5.16 8.52
CA SER A 130 -10.47 -3.82 8.52
C SER A 130 -10.93 -2.97 7.33
N PHE A 131 -11.09 -3.61 6.17
CA PHE A 131 -11.49 -2.93 4.93
C PHE A 131 -12.99 -2.59 4.93
N ALA A 132 -13.83 -3.45 5.51
CA ALA A 132 -15.25 -3.16 5.72
C ALA A 132 -15.45 -1.90 6.58
N HIS A 133 -14.70 -1.77 7.68
CA HIS A 133 -14.69 -0.55 8.47
C HIS A 133 -14.22 0.67 7.67
N HIS A 134 -13.16 0.52 6.88
CA HIS A 134 -12.60 1.61 6.09
C HIS A 134 -13.58 2.11 5.02
N LEU A 135 -14.23 1.19 4.31
CA LEU A 135 -15.20 1.50 3.26
C LEU A 135 -16.60 1.81 3.83
N GLN A 136 -16.82 1.64 5.15
CA GLN A 136 -18.12 1.76 5.78
C GLN A 136 -19.18 0.86 5.11
N ARG A 137 -18.78 -0.37 4.75
CA ARG A 137 -19.59 -1.38 4.11
C ARG A 137 -19.72 -2.62 5.00
N SER A 138 -20.68 -3.51 4.68
CA SER A 138 -20.79 -4.81 5.35
C SER A 138 -19.59 -5.72 5.05
N HIS A 139 -19.26 -6.63 5.98
CA HIS A 139 -18.24 -7.65 5.75
C HIS A 139 -18.54 -8.47 4.50
N ALA A 140 -19.80 -8.87 4.26
CA ALA A 140 -20.20 -9.63 3.08
C ALA A 140 -19.88 -8.88 1.77
N SER A 141 -20.16 -7.56 1.70
CA SER A 141 -19.83 -6.76 0.52
C SER A 141 -18.33 -6.69 0.26
N VAL A 142 -17.51 -6.64 1.32
CA VAL A 142 -16.05 -6.60 1.15
C VAL A 142 -15.48 -7.97 0.80
N VAL A 143 -16.02 -9.05 1.35
CA VAL A 143 -15.66 -10.41 0.96
C VAL A 143 -15.92 -10.62 -0.54
N GLN A 144 -17.06 -10.15 -1.05
CA GLN A 144 -17.37 -10.17 -2.50
C GLN A 144 -16.35 -9.34 -3.29
N LEU A 145 -16.02 -8.12 -2.84
CA LEU A 145 -15.00 -7.28 -3.50
C LEU A 145 -13.62 -7.98 -3.53
N MET A 146 -13.25 -8.69 -2.48
CA MET A 146 -11.97 -9.41 -2.40
C MET A 146 -11.90 -10.63 -3.32
N ALA A 147 -13.05 -11.15 -3.76
CA ALA A 147 -13.17 -12.24 -4.73
C ALA A 147 -13.47 -11.76 -6.15
N ASP A 148 -13.60 -10.44 -6.35
CA ASP A 148 -13.96 -9.84 -7.64
C ASP A 148 -12.70 -9.53 -8.45
N THR A 149 -12.59 -10.11 -9.65
CA THR A 149 -11.48 -9.84 -10.58
C THR A 149 -11.50 -8.41 -11.12
N ASP A 150 -12.65 -7.75 -11.14
CA ASP A 150 -12.82 -6.35 -11.54
C ASP A 150 -12.84 -5.40 -10.32
N GLY A 151 -12.45 -5.90 -9.15
CA GLY A 151 -12.44 -5.16 -7.89
C GLY A 151 -11.60 -3.88 -7.98
N VAL A 152 -12.18 -2.74 -7.64
CA VAL A 152 -11.52 -1.42 -7.71
C VAL A 152 -11.71 -0.62 -6.44
N ILE A 153 -10.74 0.27 -6.18
CA ILE A 153 -10.87 1.35 -5.20
C ILE A 153 -10.56 2.70 -5.87
N GLY A 154 -11.05 3.74 -5.28
CA GLY A 154 -10.87 5.11 -5.78
C GLY A 154 -12.17 5.90 -5.70
N PRO A 155 -12.19 7.10 -6.29
CA PRO A 155 -13.41 7.88 -6.32
C PRO A 155 -14.48 7.11 -7.08
N ASP A 156 -15.67 7.05 -6.49
CA ASP A 156 -16.86 6.64 -7.20
C ASP A 156 -17.16 7.63 -8.34
N ALA A 157 -18.06 7.28 -9.24
CA ALA A 157 -18.43 8.09 -10.40
C ALA A 157 -18.92 9.52 -10.06
N GLN A 158 -19.02 9.88 -8.79
CA GLN A 158 -19.50 11.15 -8.28
C GLN A 158 -18.38 12.10 -7.76
N GLY A 159 -17.10 11.74 -7.97
CA GLY A 159 -16.05 12.72 -7.98
C GLY A 159 -15.26 12.93 -6.69
N GLY A 160 -14.39 12.05 -6.36
CA GLY A 160 -13.17 12.42 -5.63
C GLY A 160 -12.13 12.95 -6.64
N ALA A 161 -12.16 14.22 -6.99
CA ALA A 161 -11.43 14.79 -8.14
C ALA A 161 -9.89 14.67 -8.09
N GLY A 162 -9.30 14.13 -7.03
CA GLY A 162 -7.84 14.11 -6.83
C GLY A 162 -7.16 12.75 -6.99
N VAL A 163 -7.90 11.64 -6.93
CA VAL A 163 -7.32 10.28 -6.90
C VAL A 163 -7.72 9.50 -8.16
N VAL A 164 -6.81 8.71 -8.67
CA VAL A 164 -7.06 7.77 -9.78
C VAL A 164 -7.64 6.48 -9.21
N ARG A 165 -8.48 5.80 -9.98
CA ARG A 165 -8.91 4.43 -9.64
C ARG A 165 -7.71 3.50 -9.63
N GLU A 166 -7.66 2.62 -8.63
CA GLU A 166 -6.70 1.52 -8.56
C GLU A 166 -7.48 0.20 -8.67
N HIS A 167 -7.08 -0.63 -9.63
CA HIS A 167 -7.61 -1.98 -9.79
C HIS A 167 -6.96 -2.89 -8.77
N LEU A 168 -7.75 -3.62 -8.01
CA LEU A 168 -7.29 -4.51 -6.95
C LEU A 168 -7.15 -5.95 -7.42
N ASN A 169 -8.00 -6.38 -8.35
CA ASN A 169 -8.22 -7.79 -8.66
C ASN A 169 -8.69 -8.57 -7.42
N THR A 170 -8.76 -9.90 -7.46
CA THR A 170 -8.99 -10.68 -6.23
C THR A 170 -7.80 -10.54 -5.28
N TRP A 171 -7.99 -10.78 -3.98
CA TRP A 171 -6.88 -10.75 -3.02
C TRP A 171 -5.74 -11.70 -3.42
N SER A 172 -6.06 -12.91 -3.90
CA SER A 172 -5.06 -13.90 -4.33
C SER A 172 -4.30 -13.45 -5.57
N GLU A 173 -4.98 -12.92 -6.58
CA GLU A 173 -4.37 -12.45 -7.82
C GLU A 173 -3.53 -11.20 -7.59
N HIS A 174 -3.98 -10.30 -6.70
CA HIS A 174 -3.18 -9.15 -6.28
C HIS A 174 -1.84 -9.57 -5.65
N VAL A 175 -1.87 -10.57 -4.74
CA VAL A 175 -0.66 -11.12 -4.13
C VAL A 175 0.22 -11.78 -5.20
N ARG A 176 -0.37 -12.62 -6.07
CA ARG A 176 0.34 -13.33 -7.11
C ARG A 176 1.02 -12.38 -8.08
N GLY A 177 0.33 -11.37 -8.56
CA GLY A 177 0.89 -10.38 -9.50
C GLY A 177 2.13 -9.71 -8.95
N TRP A 178 2.11 -9.29 -7.69
CA TRP A 178 3.27 -8.65 -7.07
C TRP A 178 4.40 -9.62 -6.75
N LEU A 179 4.12 -10.82 -6.25
CA LEU A 179 5.16 -11.75 -5.80
C LEU A 179 5.76 -12.59 -6.92
N ASP A 180 5.01 -12.88 -7.98
CA ASP A 180 5.41 -13.84 -9.01
C ASP A 180 5.62 -13.22 -10.40
N GLU A 181 4.94 -12.11 -10.71
CA GLU A 181 4.93 -11.54 -12.06
C GLU A 181 5.73 -10.25 -12.19
N ALA A 182 5.97 -9.54 -11.08
CA ALA A 182 6.77 -8.33 -11.10
C ALA A 182 8.21 -8.63 -11.54
N PRO A 183 8.76 -7.91 -12.55
CA PRO A 183 10.10 -8.21 -13.11
C PRO A 183 11.26 -7.61 -12.30
N PHE A 184 10.99 -7.16 -11.09
CA PHE A 184 11.97 -6.56 -10.17
C PHE A 184 11.89 -7.25 -8.81
N PRO A 185 12.90 -7.08 -7.93
CA PRO A 185 12.89 -7.71 -6.61
C PRO A 185 11.69 -7.26 -5.76
N VAL A 186 11.01 -8.22 -5.14
CA VAL A 186 9.88 -7.97 -4.23
C VAL A 186 10.13 -8.66 -2.90
N LEU A 187 10.06 -7.89 -1.80
CA LEU A 187 10.10 -8.42 -0.44
C LEU A 187 8.67 -8.48 0.10
N SER A 188 8.21 -9.69 0.43
CA SER A 188 6.96 -9.88 1.18
C SER A 188 7.15 -9.49 2.65
N VAL A 189 6.33 -8.56 3.13
CA VAL A 189 6.31 -8.07 4.51
C VAL A 189 4.98 -8.46 5.15
N ARG A 190 4.99 -9.52 5.98
CA ARG A 190 3.76 -9.99 6.62
C ARG A 190 3.43 -9.11 7.84
N TYR A 191 2.17 -8.69 7.92
CA TYR A 191 1.68 -7.88 9.04
C TYR A 191 1.87 -8.59 10.39
N GLU A 192 1.65 -9.89 10.42
CA GLU A 192 1.78 -10.74 11.60
C GLU A 192 3.23 -10.75 12.13
N ASP A 193 4.20 -10.82 11.21
CA ASP A 193 5.62 -10.77 11.57
C ASP A 193 5.99 -9.37 12.10
N CYS A 194 5.42 -8.30 11.51
CA CYS A 194 5.59 -6.94 12.04
C CYS A 194 5.03 -6.79 13.47
N THR A 195 3.97 -7.53 13.84
CA THR A 195 3.44 -7.50 15.20
C THR A 195 4.32 -8.23 16.21
N THR A 196 5.13 -9.19 15.76
CA THR A 196 6.00 -10.03 16.58
C THR A 196 7.40 -9.42 16.72
N ASP A 197 8.01 -9.01 15.60
CA ASP A 197 9.35 -8.41 15.55
C ASP A 197 9.36 -7.18 14.63
N PRO A 198 8.77 -6.06 15.03
CA PRO A 198 8.71 -4.87 14.18
C PRO A 198 10.08 -4.27 13.87
N VAL A 199 11.06 -4.36 14.79
CA VAL A 199 12.40 -3.80 14.58
C VAL A 199 13.15 -4.58 13.51
N GLY A 200 13.21 -5.90 13.63
CA GLY A 200 13.89 -6.77 12.66
C GLY A 200 13.23 -6.72 11.28
N VAL A 201 11.91 -6.79 11.23
CA VAL A 201 11.14 -6.78 9.96
C VAL A 201 11.27 -5.43 9.25
N PHE A 202 11.04 -4.31 9.93
CA PHE A 202 11.14 -2.99 9.28
C PHE A 202 12.57 -2.59 8.96
N GLY A 203 13.54 -2.97 9.81
CA GLY A 203 14.96 -2.81 9.50
C GLY A 203 15.37 -3.57 8.23
N SER A 204 14.90 -4.80 8.07
CA SER A 204 15.14 -5.60 6.86
C SER A 204 14.46 -5.00 5.64
N ALA A 205 13.24 -4.49 5.77
CA ALA A 205 12.53 -3.82 4.68
C ALA A 205 13.24 -2.53 4.24
N LEU A 206 13.74 -1.71 5.16
CA LEU A 206 14.51 -0.51 4.84
C LEU A 206 15.81 -0.86 4.11
N ARG A 207 16.57 -1.87 4.58
CA ARG A 207 17.79 -2.33 3.89
C ARG A 207 17.50 -2.87 2.50
N PHE A 208 16.43 -3.64 2.34
CA PHE A 208 16.02 -4.15 1.01
C PHE A 208 15.65 -3.00 0.05
N ALA A 209 15.07 -1.94 0.56
CA ALA A 209 14.78 -0.72 -0.20
C ALA A 209 16.06 0.05 -0.63
N GLY A 210 17.22 -0.36 -0.15
CA GLY A 210 18.51 0.30 -0.43
C GLY A 210 18.78 1.47 0.48
N LEU A 211 18.11 1.52 1.64
CA LEU A 211 18.37 2.44 2.73
C LEU A 211 19.32 1.75 3.73
N ASP A 212 20.04 2.53 4.51
CA ASP A 212 21.04 2.03 5.46
C ASP A 212 20.66 2.43 6.90
N PRO A 213 19.67 1.75 7.50
CA PRO A 213 19.22 2.07 8.86
C PRO A 213 20.15 1.46 9.91
N ASP A 214 20.53 2.24 10.92
CA ASP A 214 21.04 1.73 12.18
C ASP A 214 19.91 1.06 12.97
N GLU A 215 20.23 -0.02 13.69
CA GLU A 215 19.22 -0.79 14.44
C GLU A 215 18.59 0.04 15.59
N GLY A 216 19.39 0.87 16.26
CA GLY A 216 18.92 1.76 17.31
C GLY A 216 17.94 2.81 16.78
N ASP A 217 18.22 3.37 15.60
CA ASP A 217 17.33 4.33 14.93
C ASP A 217 16.00 3.67 14.54
N VAL A 218 16.04 2.42 14.02
CA VAL A 218 14.83 1.66 13.71
C VAL A 218 14.01 1.38 14.96
N ALA A 219 14.67 0.97 16.05
CA ALA A 219 13.99 0.70 17.33
C ALA A 219 13.31 1.97 17.88
N GLY A 220 13.97 3.13 17.80
CA GLY A 220 13.41 4.42 18.17
C GLY A 220 12.20 4.80 17.30
N ALA A 221 12.30 4.60 15.99
CA ALA A 221 11.22 4.86 15.06
C ALA A 221 10.00 3.95 15.28
N VAL A 222 10.23 2.66 15.50
CA VAL A 222 9.17 1.69 15.85
C VAL A 222 8.47 2.08 17.16
N ALA A 223 9.24 2.45 18.19
CA ALA A 223 8.69 2.92 19.47
C ALA A 223 7.86 4.20 19.30
N SER A 224 8.24 5.08 18.38
CA SER A 224 7.50 6.30 18.04
C SER A 224 6.19 6.01 17.29
N ALA A 225 6.19 4.99 16.42
CA ALA A 225 5.05 4.60 15.59
C ALA A 225 4.20 3.46 16.21
N ARG A 226 4.25 3.27 17.52
CA ARG A 226 3.40 2.28 18.21
C ARG A 226 1.92 2.58 17.98
N PHE A 227 1.13 1.53 17.92
CA PHE A 227 -0.31 1.62 17.64
C PHE A 227 -1.04 2.56 18.61
N ASP A 228 -0.78 2.45 19.91
CA ASP A 228 -1.37 3.31 20.96
C ASP A 228 -1.03 4.80 20.76
N ARG A 229 0.18 5.10 20.30
CA ARG A 229 0.60 6.48 20.00
C ARG A 229 -0.08 7.02 18.75
N LEU A 230 -0.15 6.23 17.66
CA LEU A 230 -0.84 6.61 16.43
C LEU A 230 -2.33 6.83 16.69
N GLN A 231 -2.96 5.96 17.48
CA GLN A 231 -4.36 6.10 17.89
C GLN A 231 -4.59 7.36 18.71
N SER A 232 -3.68 7.67 19.66
CA SER A 232 -3.76 8.89 20.46
C SER A 232 -3.59 10.15 19.61
N GLN A 233 -2.69 10.15 18.62
CA GLN A 233 -2.53 11.27 17.69
C GLN A 233 -3.77 11.45 16.81
N GLU A 234 -4.36 10.36 16.31
CA GLU A 234 -5.63 10.43 15.57
C GLU A 234 -6.76 11.03 16.42
N ALA A 235 -6.86 10.62 17.69
CA ALA A 235 -7.89 11.13 18.58
C ALA A 235 -7.74 12.63 18.87
N GLY A 236 -6.49 13.12 18.98
CA GLY A 236 -6.20 14.52 19.29
C GLY A 236 -6.23 15.47 18.08
N ALA A 237 -5.64 15.06 16.95
CA ALA A 237 -5.42 15.92 15.78
C ALA A 237 -6.16 15.44 14.51
N GLY A 238 -6.86 14.32 14.58
CA GLY A 238 -7.44 13.65 13.41
C GLY A 238 -6.38 12.96 12.57
N PHE A 239 -6.83 12.33 11.47
CA PHE A 239 -5.94 11.74 10.48
C PHE A 239 -6.44 12.06 9.08
N ARG A 240 -5.59 12.68 8.26
CA ARG A 240 -5.93 13.18 6.91
C ARG A 240 -6.37 12.06 5.94
N GLU A 241 -5.85 10.85 6.12
CA GLU A 241 -6.21 9.70 5.28
C GLU A 241 -7.42 8.92 5.82
N ARG A 242 -8.05 9.38 6.90
CA ARG A 242 -9.28 8.79 7.40
C ARG A 242 -10.46 9.20 6.51
N PRO A 243 -11.21 8.24 5.93
CA PRO A 243 -12.39 8.53 5.14
C PRO A 243 -13.43 9.38 5.90
N VAL A 244 -14.13 10.24 5.18
CA VAL A 244 -15.21 11.04 5.73
C VAL A 244 -16.29 10.11 6.32
N GLY A 245 -16.79 10.43 7.50
CA GLY A 245 -17.78 9.61 8.22
C GLY A 245 -17.19 8.43 9.01
N MET A 246 -15.94 8.06 8.79
CA MET A 246 -15.28 7.02 9.58
C MET A 246 -14.89 7.56 10.96
N LYS A 247 -15.27 6.84 12.03
CA LYS A 247 -15.02 7.29 13.41
C LYS A 247 -13.54 7.21 13.80
N GLN A 248 -12.84 6.14 13.38
CA GLN A 248 -11.48 5.86 13.81
C GLN A 248 -10.76 5.00 12.77
N PHE A 249 -9.57 5.43 12.34
CA PHE A 249 -8.73 4.69 11.39
C PHE A 249 -7.89 3.61 12.10
N PHE A 250 -7.24 3.96 13.23
CA PHE A 250 -6.47 3.04 14.05
C PHE A 250 -7.38 2.37 15.08
N ARG A 251 -8.10 1.30 14.66
CA ARG A 251 -9.17 0.69 15.44
C ARG A 251 -8.68 -0.34 16.48
N ARG A 252 -7.99 -1.40 16.06
CA ARG A 252 -7.54 -2.50 16.93
C ARG A 252 -6.04 -2.80 16.84
N GLY A 253 -5.45 -2.81 15.64
CA GLY A 253 -4.02 -3.05 15.44
C GLY A 253 -3.54 -4.48 15.83
N VAL A 254 -4.42 -5.46 15.77
CA VAL A 254 -4.12 -6.85 16.19
C VAL A 254 -4.20 -7.82 15.01
N ALA A 255 -3.37 -8.85 15.00
CA ALA A 255 -3.48 -9.98 14.10
C ALA A 255 -4.48 -11.01 14.66
N GLY A 256 -5.25 -11.65 13.78
CA GLY A 256 -6.24 -12.67 14.15
C GLY A 256 -7.52 -12.13 14.77
N GLY A 257 -7.71 -10.80 14.78
CA GLY A 257 -8.89 -10.14 15.35
C GLY A 257 -10.19 -10.44 14.61
N TRP A 258 -10.10 -10.97 13.40
CA TRP A 258 -11.24 -11.41 12.61
C TRP A 258 -12.12 -12.46 13.32
N ARG A 259 -11.54 -13.27 14.22
CA ARG A 259 -12.27 -14.32 14.95
C ARG A 259 -13.38 -13.77 15.84
N ASP A 260 -13.26 -12.53 16.27
CA ASP A 260 -14.25 -11.87 17.15
C ASP A 260 -15.36 -11.16 16.35
N GLU A 261 -15.13 -10.88 15.06
CA GLU A 261 -15.98 -9.94 14.31
C GLU A 261 -16.56 -10.51 13.01
N LEU A 262 -15.80 -11.41 12.34
CA LEU A 262 -16.22 -11.98 11.06
C LEU A 262 -17.12 -13.20 11.28
N ALA A 263 -18.28 -13.22 10.63
CA ALA A 263 -19.16 -14.37 10.68
C ALA A 263 -18.44 -15.63 10.15
N PRO A 264 -18.59 -16.80 10.80
CA PRO A 264 -17.91 -18.04 10.39
C PRO A 264 -18.07 -18.38 8.91
N ALA A 265 -19.26 -18.22 8.36
CA ALA A 265 -19.54 -18.48 6.93
C ALA A 265 -18.72 -17.58 5.99
N LEU A 266 -18.50 -16.32 6.35
CA LEU A 266 -17.66 -15.41 5.56
C LEU A 266 -16.17 -15.76 5.70
N ALA A 267 -15.74 -16.18 6.87
CA ALA A 267 -14.36 -16.65 7.08
C ALA A 267 -14.07 -17.92 6.27
N GLU A 268 -15.02 -18.84 6.19
CA GLU A 268 -14.95 -20.06 5.37
C GLU A 268 -14.96 -19.73 3.87
N GLN A 269 -15.80 -18.79 3.44
CA GLN A 269 -15.80 -18.31 2.07
C GLN A 269 -14.44 -17.75 1.67
N ILE A 270 -13.84 -16.85 2.46
CA ILE A 270 -12.49 -16.31 2.21
C ILE A 270 -11.45 -17.44 2.13
N ALA A 271 -11.52 -18.40 3.06
CA ALA A 271 -10.60 -19.53 3.08
C ALA A 271 -10.74 -20.42 1.83
N THR A 272 -11.93 -20.55 1.29
CA THR A 272 -12.22 -21.29 0.05
C THR A 272 -11.72 -20.51 -1.17
N ASP A 273 -12.13 -19.25 -1.30
CA ASP A 273 -11.83 -18.40 -2.46
C ASP A 273 -10.31 -18.15 -2.61
N HIS A 274 -9.58 -18.13 -1.49
CA HIS A 274 -8.16 -17.79 -1.45
C HIS A 274 -7.25 -18.92 -0.93
N GLN A 275 -7.76 -20.17 -0.89
CA GLN A 275 -7.13 -21.33 -0.25
C GLN A 275 -5.64 -21.50 -0.62
N SER A 276 -5.34 -21.50 -1.90
CA SER A 276 -3.96 -21.75 -2.38
C SER A 276 -2.98 -20.68 -1.90
N MET A 277 -3.35 -19.41 -2.02
CA MET A 277 -2.48 -18.30 -1.64
C MET A 277 -2.38 -18.16 -0.12
N MET A 278 -3.47 -18.39 0.62
CA MET A 278 -3.44 -18.44 2.07
C MET A 278 -2.51 -19.54 2.57
N GLY A 279 -2.62 -20.76 2.02
CA GLY A 279 -1.73 -21.88 2.36
C GLY A 279 -0.26 -21.57 2.07
N ARG A 280 0.04 -20.94 0.93
CA ARG A 280 1.40 -20.49 0.57
C ARG A 280 1.99 -19.49 1.58
N LEU A 281 1.16 -18.59 2.09
CA LEU A 281 1.59 -17.54 3.03
C LEU A 281 1.49 -17.95 4.51
N GLY A 282 0.98 -19.15 4.80
CA GLY A 282 0.85 -19.67 6.19
C GLY A 282 -0.30 -19.06 6.99
N TYR A 283 -1.45 -18.80 6.34
CA TYR A 283 -2.70 -18.32 6.95
C TYR A 283 -3.73 -19.40 7.21
#